data_3f734cb893cded994dc3e15dea5efff2
#
_entry.id   3f734cb893cded994dc3e15dea5efff2
#
_cell.length_a   1.000
_cell.length_b   1.000
_cell.length_c   1.000
_cell.angle_alpha   90.00
_cell.angle_beta   90.00
_cell.angle_gamma   90.00
#
_symmetry.space_group_name_H-M   'P 1'
#
loop_
_entity.id
_entity.type
_entity.pdbx_description
1 polymer ?
#
loop_
_entity_poly.entity_id
_entity_poly.type
_entity_poly.pdbx_seq_one_letter_code
_entity_poly.pdbx_strand_id
1 'polypeptide(L)'
;MNFDNPATVSGTVLPAFDRIRAVDVETTIRNLLERNRGEVASLESQPHPTFENTVLPLEQLSHRLSRTWSPISHLNGVLNSDELRASYNACLPLLSNYWTDISQSEPLYRAYRAIPANEADRLEPAQRRVIERALEDFRLPGVGLPAERKARYKAVVQELAQLGAKFEENVLDAMNSWTRHVTDPAELAGINPVIVEQARVRAAGKEVAGWLLALEQPTYVAVMTDADSEALRRDFYEAWSTRASDQGPSAGRFDNTEVMHRILALRHEAAQLLDFPNYAAYALATRMAPSSQAVFDFLRQLARGARPAAQKEVGVL
;
A
#
# COMPACT_ATOMS: atom_id res chain seq x y z
N MET A 1 0.75 14.75 -20.50
CA MET A 1 0.51 15.82 -19.50
C MET A 1 1.74 15.95 -18.64
N ASN A 2 2.19 17.16 -18.38
CA ASN A 2 3.33 17.37 -17.49
C ASN A 2 2.77 17.58 -16.08
N PHE A 3 2.90 16.57 -15.21
CA PHE A 3 2.51 16.67 -13.79
C PHE A 3 3.49 17.49 -12.96
N ASP A 4 4.51 18.09 -13.62
CA ASP A 4 5.59 18.84 -12.98
C ASP A 4 5.20 20.30 -12.58
N ASN A 5 3.93 20.69 -12.72
CA ASN A 5 3.49 22.02 -12.28
C ASN A 5 2.58 21.93 -11.06
N PRO A 6 3.16 21.91 -9.86
CA PRO A 6 2.42 21.81 -8.62
C PRO A 6 1.77 23.14 -8.25
N ALA A 7 0.51 23.09 -7.85
CA ALA A 7 -0.12 24.23 -7.18
C ALA A 7 0.57 24.44 -5.82
N THR A 8 1.15 25.62 -5.63
CA THR A 8 1.76 26.00 -4.36
C THR A 8 0.71 26.60 -3.42
N VAL A 9 0.50 25.98 -2.27
CA VAL A 9 -0.18 26.60 -1.14
C VAL A 9 0.89 26.84 -0.08
N SER A 10 1.22 28.11 0.16
CA SER A 10 2.16 28.53 1.22
C SER A 10 3.53 27.80 1.19
N GLY A 11 4.15 27.65 0.00
CA GLY A 11 5.46 27.00 -0.15
C GLY A 11 5.43 25.47 -0.22
N THR A 12 4.27 24.84 -0.03
CA THR A 12 4.09 23.39 -0.16
C THR A 12 3.54 23.06 -1.54
N VAL A 13 4.24 22.16 -2.24
CA VAL A 13 3.85 21.69 -3.57
C VAL A 13 2.86 20.56 -3.43
N LEU A 14 1.57 20.84 -3.61
CA LEU A 14 0.52 19.82 -3.57
C LEU A 14 0.34 19.14 -4.92
N PRO A 15 -0.04 17.86 -4.96
CA PRO A 15 -0.43 17.19 -6.20
C PRO A 15 -1.66 17.86 -6.81
N ALA A 16 -1.66 18.06 -8.14
CA ALA A 16 -2.79 18.61 -8.88
C ALA A 16 -3.81 17.50 -9.17
N PHE A 17 -4.55 17.06 -8.16
CA PHE A 17 -5.52 15.96 -8.25
C PHE A 17 -6.61 16.22 -9.30
N ASP A 18 -7.02 17.48 -9.46
CA ASP A 18 -8.01 17.96 -10.44
C ASP A 18 -7.57 17.79 -11.90
N ARG A 19 -6.28 17.58 -12.14
CA ARG A 19 -5.70 17.38 -13.48
C ARG A 19 -5.43 15.93 -13.83
N ILE A 20 -5.61 15.00 -12.90
CA ILE A 20 -5.40 13.57 -13.14
C ILE A 20 -6.64 13.02 -13.83
N ARG A 21 -6.49 12.61 -15.11
CA ARG A 21 -7.55 11.99 -15.88
C ARG A 21 -7.24 10.50 -16.07
N ALA A 22 -8.20 9.64 -15.78
CA ALA A 22 -8.04 8.18 -15.86
C ALA A 22 -7.45 7.72 -17.20
N VAL A 23 -7.92 8.28 -18.32
CA VAL A 23 -7.48 7.96 -19.69
C VAL A 23 -5.99 8.25 -19.95
N ASP A 24 -5.40 9.20 -19.22
CA ASP A 24 -4.00 9.61 -19.42
C ASP A 24 -3.01 8.82 -18.53
N VAL A 25 -3.50 8.10 -17.51
CA VAL A 25 -2.67 7.46 -16.46
C VAL A 25 -1.69 6.46 -17.06
N GLU A 26 -2.17 5.48 -17.82
CA GLU A 26 -1.32 4.43 -18.37
C GLU A 26 -0.25 5.00 -19.31
N THR A 27 -0.63 5.88 -20.24
CA THR A 27 0.29 6.50 -21.19
C THR A 27 1.34 7.35 -20.47
N THR A 28 0.95 8.10 -19.44
CA THR A 28 1.87 8.90 -18.64
C THR A 28 2.91 8.03 -17.93
N ILE A 29 2.47 6.95 -17.29
CA ILE A 29 3.38 6.01 -16.59
C ILE A 29 4.31 5.32 -17.59
N ARG A 30 3.82 4.82 -18.72
CA ARG A 30 4.65 4.18 -19.75
C ARG A 30 5.76 5.11 -20.24
N ASN A 31 5.42 6.33 -20.62
CA ASN A 31 6.39 7.32 -21.09
C ASN A 31 7.44 7.67 -20.02
N LEU A 32 6.99 7.81 -18.77
CA LEU A 32 7.90 8.10 -17.65
C LEU A 32 8.86 6.93 -17.39
N LEU A 33 8.36 5.70 -17.42
CA LEU A 33 9.21 4.51 -17.24
C LEU A 33 10.20 4.32 -18.39
N GLU A 34 9.81 4.57 -19.63
CA GLU A 34 10.70 4.51 -20.79
C GLU A 34 11.83 5.54 -20.66
N ARG A 35 11.51 6.78 -20.34
CA ARG A 35 12.49 7.83 -20.08
C ARG A 35 13.43 7.43 -18.92
N ASN A 36 12.87 6.98 -17.80
CA ASN A 36 13.67 6.56 -16.66
C ASN A 36 14.62 5.39 -17.02
N ARG A 37 14.18 4.40 -17.83
CA ARG A 37 15.04 3.29 -18.29
C ARG A 37 16.23 3.79 -19.12
N GLY A 38 16.03 4.79 -19.98
CA GLY A 38 17.11 5.43 -20.73
C GLY A 38 18.13 6.11 -19.82
N GLU A 39 17.66 6.83 -18.79
CA GLU A 39 18.53 7.48 -17.82
C GLU A 39 19.27 6.42 -16.95
N VAL A 40 18.61 5.35 -16.52
CA VAL A 40 19.21 4.22 -15.78
C VAL A 40 20.33 3.56 -16.62
N ALA A 41 20.11 3.29 -17.90
CA ALA A 41 21.12 2.71 -18.78
C ALA A 41 22.39 3.58 -18.86
N SER A 42 22.22 4.91 -18.78
CA SER A 42 23.34 5.85 -18.70
C SER A 42 24.10 5.74 -17.36
N LEU A 43 23.36 5.54 -16.23
CA LEU A 43 23.97 5.32 -14.92
C LEU A 43 24.71 3.98 -14.84
N GLU A 44 24.19 2.93 -15.45
CA GLU A 44 24.78 1.59 -15.50
C GLU A 44 26.14 1.58 -16.26
N SER A 45 26.32 2.50 -17.19
CA SER A 45 27.53 2.64 -18.03
C SER A 45 28.55 3.64 -17.48
N GLN A 46 28.33 4.20 -16.28
CA GLN A 46 29.24 5.18 -15.67
C GLN A 46 30.65 4.56 -15.42
N PRO A 47 31.72 5.09 -16.02
CA PRO A 47 33.07 4.54 -15.84
C PRO A 47 33.64 4.84 -14.44
N HIS A 48 33.23 5.95 -13.83
CA HIS A 48 33.67 6.40 -12.51
C HIS A 48 32.45 6.77 -11.65
N PRO A 49 31.77 5.77 -11.06
CA PRO A 49 30.57 6.05 -10.25
C PRO A 49 30.93 6.80 -8.97
N THR A 50 30.15 7.84 -8.68
CA THR A 50 30.22 8.67 -7.49
C THR A 50 28.83 8.82 -6.87
N PHE A 51 28.73 9.36 -5.65
CA PHE A 51 27.44 9.68 -5.06
C PHE A 51 26.65 10.65 -5.94
N GLU A 52 27.32 11.71 -6.42
CA GLU A 52 26.70 12.78 -7.21
C GLU A 52 26.24 12.33 -8.62
N ASN A 53 26.99 11.47 -9.30
CA ASN A 53 26.67 11.08 -10.68
C ASN A 53 25.93 9.75 -10.81
N THR A 54 25.73 9.01 -9.71
CA THR A 54 25.10 7.69 -9.74
C THR A 54 23.96 7.59 -8.72
N VAL A 55 24.24 7.83 -7.43
CA VAL A 55 23.24 7.66 -6.37
C VAL A 55 22.17 8.75 -6.47
N LEU A 56 22.58 10.01 -6.46
CA LEU A 56 21.65 11.14 -6.49
C LEU A 56 20.73 11.16 -7.72
N PRO A 57 21.22 10.92 -8.96
CA PRO A 57 20.35 10.79 -10.12
C PRO A 57 19.35 9.63 -10.01
N LEU A 58 19.76 8.45 -9.51
CA LEU A 58 18.83 7.32 -9.33
C LEU A 58 17.72 7.65 -8.31
N GLU A 59 18.06 8.32 -7.21
CA GLU A 59 17.10 8.83 -6.24
C GLU A 59 16.13 9.86 -6.87
N GLN A 60 16.62 10.73 -7.75
CA GLN A 60 15.79 11.70 -8.47
C GLN A 60 14.78 11.01 -9.42
N LEU A 61 15.20 9.92 -10.11
CA LEU A 61 14.31 9.12 -10.93
C LEU A 61 13.20 8.47 -10.09
N SER A 62 13.59 7.89 -8.96
CA SER A 62 12.67 7.28 -7.99
C SER A 62 11.69 8.30 -7.43
N HIS A 63 12.17 9.48 -7.05
CA HIS A 63 11.34 10.58 -6.57
C HIS A 63 10.34 11.06 -7.64
N ARG A 64 10.78 11.26 -8.88
CA ARG A 64 9.92 11.65 -10.01
C ARG A 64 8.80 10.65 -10.23
N LEU A 65 9.13 9.35 -10.24
CA LEU A 65 8.13 8.29 -10.40
C LEU A 65 7.14 8.26 -9.23
N SER A 66 7.65 8.36 -8.00
CA SER A 66 6.82 8.38 -6.80
C SER A 66 5.86 9.57 -6.79
N ARG A 67 6.34 10.77 -7.13
CA ARG A 67 5.48 11.97 -7.21
C ARG A 67 4.38 11.86 -8.27
N THR A 68 4.62 11.10 -9.33
CA THR A 68 3.60 10.87 -10.37
C THR A 68 2.61 9.78 -9.94
N TRP A 69 3.11 8.67 -9.38
CA TRP A 69 2.30 7.51 -9.06
C TRP A 69 1.48 7.65 -7.77
N SER A 70 2.04 8.25 -6.71
CA SER A 70 1.36 8.33 -5.41
C SER A 70 0.00 9.03 -5.45
N PRO A 71 -0.19 10.15 -6.19
CA PRO A 71 -1.51 10.77 -6.32
C PRO A 71 -2.51 9.88 -7.06
N ILE A 72 -2.07 9.14 -8.07
CA ILE A 72 -2.92 8.20 -8.83
C ILE A 72 -3.37 7.05 -7.90
N SER A 73 -2.44 6.48 -7.16
CA SER A 73 -2.73 5.42 -6.19
C SER A 73 -3.69 5.90 -5.09
N HIS A 74 -3.49 7.12 -4.61
CA HIS A 74 -4.40 7.71 -3.62
C HIS A 74 -5.83 7.86 -4.18
N LEU A 75 -5.99 8.43 -5.37
CA LEU A 75 -7.30 8.57 -6.01
C LEU A 75 -7.98 7.21 -6.24
N ASN A 76 -7.23 6.19 -6.65
CA ASN A 76 -7.76 4.84 -6.80
C ASN A 76 -8.32 4.27 -5.48
N GLY A 77 -7.73 4.64 -4.33
CA GLY A 77 -8.17 4.20 -3.01
C GLY A 77 -9.37 4.96 -2.42
N VAL A 78 -9.59 6.24 -2.83
CA VAL A 78 -10.59 7.12 -2.17
C VAL A 78 -11.66 7.66 -3.11
N LEU A 79 -11.37 7.80 -4.40
CA LEU A 79 -12.29 8.32 -5.41
C LEU A 79 -12.20 7.46 -6.68
N ASN A 80 -12.51 6.20 -6.53
CA ASN A 80 -12.39 5.19 -7.57
C ASN A 80 -13.51 5.33 -8.63
N SER A 81 -13.14 5.05 -9.89
CA SER A 81 -14.06 4.80 -10.99
C SER A 81 -13.58 3.57 -11.78
N ASP A 82 -14.45 2.93 -12.54
CA ASP A 82 -14.08 1.76 -13.35
C ASP A 82 -12.93 2.08 -14.31
N GLU A 83 -12.94 3.28 -14.91
CA GLU A 83 -11.92 3.75 -15.84
C GLU A 83 -10.57 3.96 -15.13
N LEU A 84 -10.57 4.60 -13.95
CA LEU A 84 -9.35 4.80 -13.16
C LEU A 84 -8.77 3.47 -12.67
N ARG A 85 -9.63 2.57 -12.20
CA ARG A 85 -9.24 1.21 -11.75
C ARG A 85 -8.59 0.42 -12.89
N ALA A 86 -9.17 0.44 -14.08
CA ALA A 86 -8.61 -0.23 -15.26
C ALA A 86 -7.22 0.30 -15.61
N SER A 87 -7.06 1.63 -15.67
CA SER A 87 -5.78 2.28 -15.97
C SER A 87 -4.75 2.06 -14.86
N TYR A 88 -5.16 2.09 -13.59
CA TYR A 88 -4.32 1.77 -12.43
C TYR A 88 -3.79 0.33 -12.51
N ASN A 89 -4.67 -0.63 -12.72
CA ASN A 89 -4.31 -2.05 -12.80
C ASN A 89 -3.39 -2.36 -13.99
N ALA A 90 -3.56 -1.68 -15.12
CA ALA A 90 -2.65 -1.78 -16.26
C ALA A 90 -1.23 -1.28 -15.94
N CYS A 91 -1.07 -0.32 -15.01
CA CYS A 91 0.23 0.20 -14.58
C CYS A 91 0.97 -0.72 -13.60
N LEU A 92 0.27 -1.53 -12.79
CA LEU A 92 0.90 -2.35 -11.75
C LEU A 92 2.03 -3.26 -12.27
N PRO A 93 1.83 -4.06 -13.35
CA PRO A 93 2.91 -4.88 -13.89
C PRO A 93 4.06 -4.06 -14.47
N LEU A 94 3.79 -2.88 -15.02
CA LEU A 94 4.82 -1.99 -15.56
C LEU A 94 5.74 -1.48 -14.45
N LEU A 95 5.16 -1.02 -13.35
CA LEU A 95 5.87 -0.53 -12.17
C LEU A 95 6.63 -1.64 -11.47
N SER A 96 5.98 -2.78 -11.24
CA SER A 96 6.60 -3.95 -10.62
C SER A 96 7.82 -4.45 -11.41
N ASN A 97 7.68 -4.53 -12.75
CA ASN A 97 8.80 -4.88 -13.61
C ASN A 97 9.94 -3.88 -13.54
N TYR A 98 9.64 -2.57 -13.60
CA TYR A 98 10.63 -1.52 -13.51
C TYR A 98 11.44 -1.59 -12.20
N TRP A 99 10.76 -1.68 -11.06
CA TRP A 99 11.43 -1.76 -9.77
C TRP A 99 12.24 -3.04 -9.59
N THR A 100 11.75 -4.16 -10.12
CA THR A 100 12.50 -5.42 -10.11
C THR A 100 13.75 -5.35 -10.99
N ASP A 101 13.64 -4.76 -12.20
CA ASP A 101 14.78 -4.57 -13.09
C ASP A 101 15.88 -3.72 -12.41
N ILE A 102 15.51 -2.62 -11.76
CA ILE A 102 16.43 -1.76 -10.99
C ILE A 102 17.09 -2.56 -9.85
N SER A 103 16.29 -3.20 -9.03
CA SER A 103 16.76 -3.90 -7.81
C SER A 103 17.63 -5.14 -8.14
N GLN A 104 17.51 -5.69 -9.35
CA GLN A 104 18.31 -6.82 -9.83
C GLN A 104 19.38 -6.43 -10.84
N SER A 105 19.62 -5.13 -11.04
CA SER A 105 20.68 -4.66 -11.93
C SER A 105 22.07 -4.90 -11.35
N GLU A 106 22.82 -5.81 -11.95
CA GLU A 106 24.21 -6.05 -11.58
C GLU A 106 25.14 -4.88 -11.89
N PRO A 107 24.97 -4.13 -13.01
CA PRO A 107 25.77 -2.93 -13.26
C PRO A 107 25.57 -1.86 -12.17
N LEU A 108 24.33 -1.54 -11.78
CA LEU A 108 24.06 -0.60 -10.69
C LEU A 108 24.65 -1.11 -9.37
N TYR A 109 24.45 -2.38 -9.03
CA TYR A 109 25.02 -2.96 -7.81
C TYR A 109 26.54 -2.82 -7.76
N ARG A 110 27.24 -3.08 -8.89
CA ARG A 110 28.71 -2.89 -8.99
C ARG A 110 29.09 -1.43 -8.85
N ALA A 111 28.33 -0.52 -9.47
CA ALA A 111 28.56 0.92 -9.35
C ALA A 111 28.46 1.37 -7.87
N TYR A 112 27.39 1.00 -7.17
CA TYR A 112 27.21 1.31 -5.75
C TYR A 112 28.33 0.75 -4.87
N ARG A 113 28.81 -0.46 -5.15
CA ARG A 113 29.95 -1.07 -4.42
C ARG A 113 31.26 -0.34 -4.63
N ALA A 114 31.45 0.29 -5.77
CA ALA A 114 32.69 1.00 -6.10
C ALA A 114 32.76 2.40 -5.45
N ILE A 115 31.61 3.06 -5.21
CA ILE A 115 31.57 4.43 -4.69
C ILE A 115 32.32 4.62 -3.36
N PRO A 116 32.17 3.77 -2.32
CA PRO A 116 32.89 3.95 -1.06
C PRO A 116 34.42 3.89 -1.20
N ALA A 117 34.91 3.14 -2.18
CA ALA A 117 36.36 3.09 -2.47
C ALA A 117 36.83 4.32 -3.25
N ASN A 118 35.99 4.81 -4.18
CA ASN A 118 36.32 5.97 -5.00
C ASN A 118 36.25 7.30 -4.23
N GLU A 119 35.41 7.39 -3.20
CA GLU A 119 35.10 8.63 -2.47
C GLU A 119 35.28 8.48 -0.95
N ALA A 120 36.21 7.62 -0.49
CA ALA A 120 36.37 7.26 0.93
C ALA A 120 36.41 8.46 1.89
N ASP A 121 37.09 9.55 1.49
CA ASP A 121 37.29 10.73 2.33
C ASP A 121 36.26 11.86 2.07
N ARG A 122 35.37 11.68 1.09
CA ARG A 122 34.43 12.73 0.66
C ARG A 122 32.99 12.44 1.10
N LEU A 123 32.63 11.17 1.33
CA LEU A 123 31.27 10.78 1.69
C LEU A 123 30.95 11.20 3.14
N GLU A 124 29.87 11.93 3.30
CA GLU A 124 29.29 12.20 4.61
C GLU A 124 28.70 10.92 5.25
N PRO A 125 28.58 10.86 6.59
CA PRO A 125 27.98 9.69 7.26
C PRO A 125 26.60 9.30 6.73
N ALA A 126 25.75 10.29 6.41
CA ALA A 126 24.42 10.06 5.85
C ALA A 126 24.50 9.43 4.44
N GLN A 127 25.42 9.91 3.58
CA GLN A 127 25.65 9.38 2.23
C GLN A 127 26.15 7.93 2.29
N ARG A 128 27.09 7.62 3.21
CA ARG A 128 27.54 6.24 3.45
C ARG A 128 26.36 5.34 3.81
N ARG A 129 25.49 5.82 4.70
CA ARG A 129 24.32 5.04 5.14
C ARG A 129 23.33 4.79 4.02
N VAL A 130 23.11 5.77 3.12
CA VAL A 130 22.29 5.58 1.91
C VAL A 130 22.85 4.47 1.03
N ILE A 131 24.18 4.48 0.76
CA ILE A 131 24.83 3.46 -0.05
C ILE A 131 24.74 2.07 0.61
N GLU A 132 24.99 1.97 1.91
CA GLU A 132 24.85 0.70 2.66
C GLU A 132 23.46 0.10 2.52
N ARG A 133 22.44 0.94 2.71
CA ARG A 133 21.03 0.51 2.56
C ARG A 133 20.73 0.11 1.12
N ALA A 134 21.13 0.88 0.15
CA ALA A 134 20.92 0.53 -1.25
C ALA A 134 21.59 -0.82 -1.61
N LEU A 135 22.79 -1.09 -1.08
CA LEU A 135 23.47 -2.39 -1.28
C LEU A 135 22.69 -3.56 -0.63
N GLU A 136 22.04 -3.35 0.51
CA GLU A 136 21.13 -4.33 1.09
C GLU A 136 19.90 -4.52 0.19
N ASP A 137 19.31 -3.42 -0.31
CA ASP A 137 18.14 -3.42 -1.19
C ASP A 137 18.42 -4.08 -2.56
N PHE A 138 19.66 -4.07 -3.07
CA PHE A 138 20.06 -4.88 -4.22
C PHE A 138 20.23 -6.37 -3.89
N ARG A 139 20.71 -6.71 -2.71
CA ARG A 139 20.95 -8.11 -2.31
C ARG A 139 19.66 -8.84 -2.00
N LEU A 140 18.73 -8.17 -1.33
CA LEU A 140 17.46 -8.77 -0.90
C LEU A 140 16.56 -9.23 -2.04
N PRO A 141 16.41 -8.49 -3.17
CA PRO A 141 15.71 -9.00 -4.35
C PRO A 141 16.52 -10.00 -5.19
N GLY A 142 17.71 -10.37 -4.73
CA GLY A 142 18.51 -11.42 -5.34
C GLY A 142 19.29 -10.97 -6.56
N VAL A 143 20.01 -9.83 -6.50
CA VAL A 143 20.86 -9.34 -7.59
C VAL A 143 21.87 -10.40 -8.05
N GLY A 144 22.33 -11.29 -7.17
CA GLY A 144 23.26 -12.39 -7.45
C GLY A 144 22.59 -13.72 -7.84
N LEU A 145 21.24 -13.79 -7.95
CA LEU A 145 20.56 -15.03 -8.29
C LEU A 145 20.81 -15.46 -9.76
N PRO A 146 20.77 -16.78 -10.05
CA PRO A 146 20.72 -17.29 -11.42
C PRO A 146 19.51 -16.71 -12.19
N ALA A 147 19.66 -16.59 -13.51
CA ALA A 147 18.66 -15.94 -14.37
C ALA A 147 17.25 -16.55 -14.23
N GLU A 148 17.14 -17.86 -14.09
CA GLU A 148 15.86 -18.57 -13.91
C GLU A 148 15.18 -18.15 -12.60
N ARG A 149 15.90 -18.11 -11.46
CA ARG A 149 15.37 -17.68 -10.16
C ARG A 149 14.98 -16.21 -10.18
N LYS A 150 15.77 -15.33 -10.87
CA LYS A 150 15.40 -13.92 -11.07
C LYS A 150 14.09 -13.77 -11.84
N ALA A 151 13.94 -14.50 -12.95
CA ALA A 151 12.71 -14.46 -13.76
C ALA A 151 11.50 -14.93 -12.95
N ARG A 152 11.66 -16.02 -12.18
CA ARG A 152 10.57 -16.51 -11.31
C ARG A 152 10.23 -15.51 -10.20
N TYR A 153 11.22 -14.96 -9.52
CA TYR A 153 11.01 -13.93 -8.48
C TYR A 153 10.25 -12.72 -9.04
N LYS A 154 10.64 -12.24 -10.22
CA LYS A 154 9.96 -11.14 -10.91
C LYS A 154 8.48 -11.45 -11.16
N ALA A 155 8.17 -12.65 -11.66
CA ALA A 155 6.78 -13.08 -11.88
C ALA A 155 5.97 -13.16 -10.56
N VAL A 156 6.59 -13.65 -9.48
CA VAL A 156 5.98 -13.71 -8.15
C VAL A 156 5.68 -12.31 -7.62
N VAL A 157 6.61 -11.37 -7.70
CA VAL A 157 6.41 -9.99 -7.24
C VAL A 157 5.32 -9.28 -8.04
N GLN A 158 5.28 -9.51 -9.35
CA GLN A 158 4.24 -8.95 -10.22
C GLN A 158 2.85 -9.49 -9.84
N GLU A 159 2.72 -10.80 -9.63
CA GLU A 159 1.45 -11.42 -9.22
C GLU A 159 1.02 -10.93 -7.82
N LEU A 160 1.97 -10.79 -6.87
CA LEU A 160 1.70 -10.23 -5.54
C LEU A 160 1.16 -8.80 -5.61
N ALA A 161 1.67 -7.95 -6.51
CA ALA A 161 1.18 -6.60 -6.69
C ALA A 161 -0.27 -6.57 -7.20
N GLN A 162 -0.60 -7.44 -8.19
CA GLN A 162 -1.95 -7.57 -8.70
C GLN A 162 -2.94 -8.10 -7.66
N LEU A 163 -2.53 -9.11 -6.90
CA LEU A 163 -3.36 -9.68 -5.82
C LEU A 163 -3.55 -8.70 -4.66
N GLY A 164 -2.54 -7.88 -4.35
CA GLY A 164 -2.65 -6.81 -3.36
C GLY A 164 -3.72 -5.79 -3.77
N ALA A 165 -3.67 -5.32 -5.02
CA ALA A 165 -4.69 -4.41 -5.56
C ALA A 165 -6.09 -5.05 -5.55
N LYS A 166 -6.19 -6.32 -5.98
CA LYS A 166 -7.47 -7.04 -5.94
C LYS A 166 -8.04 -7.19 -4.54
N PHE A 167 -7.17 -7.44 -3.56
CA PHE A 167 -7.59 -7.50 -2.15
C PHE A 167 -8.19 -6.16 -1.67
N GLU A 168 -7.51 -5.06 -1.97
CA GLU A 168 -7.95 -3.71 -1.60
C GLU A 168 -9.24 -3.31 -2.31
N GLU A 169 -9.37 -3.62 -3.61
CA GLU A 169 -10.58 -3.40 -4.40
C GLU A 169 -11.78 -4.15 -3.82
N ASN A 170 -11.61 -5.43 -3.48
CA ASN A 170 -12.67 -6.23 -2.89
C ASN A 170 -13.14 -5.64 -1.54
N VAL A 171 -12.23 -5.14 -0.70
CA VAL A 171 -12.59 -4.48 0.56
C VAL A 171 -13.36 -3.18 0.29
N LEU A 172 -12.88 -2.35 -0.64
CA LEU A 172 -13.53 -1.09 -1.01
C LEU A 172 -14.93 -1.33 -1.59
N ASP A 173 -15.07 -2.29 -2.50
CA ASP A 173 -16.33 -2.62 -3.14
C ASP A 173 -17.33 -3.22 -2.14
N ALA A 174 -16.87 -4.06 -1.20
CA ALA A 174 -17.71 -4.59 -0.13
C ALA A 174 -18.25 -3.45 0.75
N MET A 175 -17.42 -2.48 1.12
CA MET A 175 -17.83 -1.31 1.91
C MET A 175 -18.80 -0.42 1.13
N ASN A 176 -18.50 -0.11 -0.12
CA ASN A 176 -19.32 0.78 -0.95
C ASN A 176 -20.67 0.17 -1.34
N SER A 177 -20.77 -1.16 -1.41
CA SER A 177 -21.98 -1.87 -1.79
C SER A 177 -22.99 -1.98 -0.66
N TRP A 178 -22.59 -1.72 0.59
CA TRP A 178 -23.47 -1.87 1.76
C TRP A 178 -23.91 -0.51 2.31
N THR A 179 -25.20 -0.41 2.56
CA THR A 179 -25.82 0.73 3.29
C THR A 179 -26.95 0.23 4.17
N ARG A 180 -27.11 0.86 5.33
CA ARG A 180 -28.28 0.63 6.18
C ARG A 180 -29.27 1.77 5.97
N HIS A 181 -30.41 1.45 5.38
CA HIS A 181 -31.50 2.40 5.22
C HIS A 181 -32.35 2.42 6.50
N VAL A 182 -32.54 3.60 7.05
CA VAL A 182 -33.34 3.86 8.25
C VAL A 182 -34.45 4.84 7.87
N THR A 183 -35.69 4.51 8.28
CA THR A 183 -36.87 5.36 8.08
C THR A 183 -37.49 5.85 9.40
N ASP A 184 -37.21 5.14 10.49
CA ASP A 184 -37.65 5.54 11.85
C ASP A 184 -36.50 6.32 12.54
N PRO A 185 -36.70 7.61 12.85
CA PRO A 185 -35.66 8.39 13.54
C PRO A 185 -35.31 7.84 14.93
N ALA A 186 -36.14 7.05 15.55
CA ALA A 186 -35.88 6.43 16.85
C ALA A 186 -34.69 5.44 16.79
N GLU A 187 -34.45 4.79 15.63
CA GLU A 187 -33.31 3.90 15.45
C GLU A 187 -31.96 4.66 15.49
N LEU A 188 -31.96 5.98 15.28
CA LEU A 188 -30.76 6.83 15.26
C LEU A 188 -30.45 7.49 16.61
N ALA A 189 -31.27 7.18 17.65
CA ALA A 189 -31.08 7.73 19.00
C ALA A 189 -29.65 7.43 19.51
N GLY A 190 -29.02 8.42 20.14
CA GLY A 190 -27.64 8.37 20.64
C GLY A 190 -26.59 8.75 19.63
N ILE A 191 -26.82 8.58 18.32
CA ILE A 191 -25.80 8.83 17.29
C ILE A 191 -25.51 10.33 17.14
N ASN A 192 -24.22 10.66 16.97
CA ASN A 192 -23.77 12.03 16.73
C ASN A 192 -24.56 12.70 15.58
N PRO A 193 -25.15 13.90 15.79
CA PRO A 193 -25.96 14.60 14.80
C PRO A 193 -25.26 14.84 13.45
N VAL A 194 -23.92 14.99 13.42
CA VAL A 194 -23.16 15.15 12.18
C VAL A 194 -23.27 13.90 11.30
N ILE A 195 -23.16 12.71 11.89
CA ILE A 195 -23.29 11.44 11.16
C ILE A 195 -24.73 11.25 10.67
N VAL A 196 -25.73 11.60 11.50
CA VAL A 196 -27.15 11.54 11.12
C VAL A 196 -27.44 12.47 9.93
N GLU A 197 -26.90 13.69 9.95
CA GLU A 197 -27.08 14.64 8.85
C GLU A 197 -26.38 14.15 7.56
N GLN A 198 -25.17 13.60 7.65
CA GLN A 198 -24.49 12.99 6.50
C GLN A 198 -25.31 11.84 5.88
N ALA A 199 -25.93 11.00 6.72
CA ALA A 199 -26.80 9.92 6.28
C ALA A 199 -28.08 10.46 5.60
N ARG A 200 -28.65 11.56 6.08
CA ARG A 200 -29.79 12.24 5.48
C ARG A 200 -29.44 12.81 4.10
N VAL A 201 -28.30 13.51 3.99
CA VAL A 201 -27.81 14.06 2.72
C VAL A 201 -27.57 12.94 1.70
N ARG A 202 -26.99 11.81 2.14
CA ARG A 202 -26.77 10.63 1.27
C ARG A 202 -28.11 10.03 0.78
N ALA A 203 -29.12 9.94 1.66
CA ALA A 203 -30.45 9.47 1.30
C ALA A 203 -31.10 10.40 0.25
N ALA A 204 -31.03 11.71 0.46
CA ALA A 204 -31.53 12.71 -0.48
C ALA A 204 -30.85 12.62 -1.86
N GLY A 205 -29.53 12.42 -1.88
CA GLY A 205 -28.79 12.23 -3.13
C GLY A 205 -29.11 10.93 -3.89
N LYS A 206 -29.76 9.97 -3.20
CA LYS A 206 -30.28 8.73 -3.79
C LYS A 206 -31.80 8.77 -3.99
N GLU A 207 -32.42 9.90 -3.76
CA GLU A 207 -33.87 10.11 -3.88
C GLU A 207 -34.71 9.15 -3.01
N VAL A 208 -34.19 8.75 -1.84
CA VAL A 208 -34.90 7.92 -0.86
C VAL A 208 -35.19 8.71 0.41
N ALA A 209 -36.36 8.46 1.03
CA ALA A 209 -36.76 9.09 2.27
C ALA A 209 -35.97 8.49 3.45
N GLY A 210 -35.74 9.30 4.53
CA GLY A 210 -35.05 8.84 5.73
C GLY A 210 -33.53 9.03 5.65
N TRP A 211 -32.78 8.04 6.08
CA TRP A 211 -31.33 8.09 6.25
C TRP A 211 -30.65 6.87 5.63
N LEU A 212 -29.53 7.08 4.95
CA LEU A 212 -28.65 6.03 4.44
C LEU A 212 -27.30 6.10 5.16
N LEU A 213 -27.10 5.21 6.13
CA LEU A 213 -25.83 5.02 6.82
C LEU A 213 -24.92 4.14 5.95
N ALA A 214 -23.71 4.59 5.62
CA ALA A 214 -22.72 3.83 4.85
C ALA A 214 -21.73 3.12 5.77
N LEU A 215 -21.09 2.07 5.25
CA LEU A 215 -20.09 1.29 5.97
C LEU A 215 -18.71 1.99 5.93
N GLU A 216 -18.65 3.20 6.45
CA GLU A 216 -17.43 4.00 6.60
C GLU A 216 -16.95 3.97 8.06
N GLN A 217 -15.62 4.05 8.26
CA GLN A 217 -15.07 3.97 9.63
C GLN A 217 -15.68 4.99 10.61
N PRO A 218 -15.85 6.29 10.28
CA PRO A 218 -16.49 7.23 11.20
C PRO A 218 -17.92 6.85 11.57
N THR A 219 -18.71 6.41 10.60
CA THR A 219 -20.09 5.95 10.81
C THR A 219 -20.12 4.69 11.66
N TYR A 220 -19.25 3.71 11.37
CA TYR A 220 -19.14 2.48 12.16
C TYR A 220 -18.80 2.79 13.62
N VAL A 221 -17.80 3.61 13.88
CA VAL A 221 -17.41 3.99 15.24
C VAL A 221 -18.56 4.68 15.95
N ALA A 222 -19.22 5.68 15.34
CA ALA A 222 -20.34 6.39 15.95
C ALA A 222 -21.52 5.45 16.27
N VAL A 223 -21.87 4.54 15.36
CA VAL A 223 -22.94 3.55 15.61
C VAL A 223 -22.56 2.60 16.75
N MET A 224 -21.35 2.07 16.76
CA MET A 224 -20.92 1.09 17.76
C MET A 224 -20.75 1.68 19.16
N THR A 225 -20.39 2.98 19.27
CA THR A 225 -20.16 3.63 20.57
C THR A 225 -21.40 4.34 21.10
N ASP A 226 -22.22 4.94 20.23
CA ASP A 226 -23.20 5.93 20.66
C ASP A 226 -24.66 5.52 20.36
N ALA A 227 -24.91 4.61 19.39
CA ALA A 227 -26.28 4.25 19.04
C ALA A 227 -27.00 3.47 20.17
N ASP A 228 -28.21 3.89 20.54
CA ASP A 228 -29.07 3.16 21.52
C ASP A 228 -29.57 1.84 20.91
N SER A 229 -29.81 1.79 19.60
CA SER A 229 -30.36 0.62 18.90
C SER A 229 -29.35 -0.53 18.84
N GLU A 230 -29.59 -1.60 19.59
CA GLU A 230 -28.78 -2.83 19.52
C GLU A 230 -28.84 -3.51 18.14
N ALA A 231 -30.03 -3.47 17.50
CA ALA A 231 -30.20 -4.03 16.17
C ALA A 231 -29.31 -3.32 15.14
N LEU A 232 -29.25 -1.98 15.20
CA LEU A 232 -28.39 -1.19 14.33
C LEU A 232 -26.89 -1.49 14.56
N ARG A 233 -26.47 -1.59 15.84
CA ARG A 233 -25.09 -1.99 16.18
C ARG A 233 -24.76 -3.38 15.64
N ARG A 234 -25.68 -4.34 15.74
CA ARG A 234 -25.51 -5.71 15.21
C ARG A 234 -25.33 -5.71 13.69
N ASP A 235 -26.21 -4.99 12.96
CA ASP A 235 -26.14 -4.90 11.50
C ASP A 235 -24.77 -4.34 11.06
N PHE A 236 -24.30 -3.26 11.74
CA PHE A 236 -23.00 -2.66 11.46
C PHE A 236 -21.83 -3.57 11.84
N TYR A 237 -21.88 -4.22 12.98
CA TYR A 237 -20.85 -5.16 13.42
C TYR A 237 -20.71 -6.32 12.44
N GLU A 238 -21.81 -6.92 12.02
CA GLU A 238 -21.80 -8.02 11.05
C GLU A 238 -21.21 -7.55 9.72
N ALA A 239 -21.73 -6.46 9.14
CA ALA A 239 -21.27 -5.94 7.87
C ALA A 239 -19.79 -5.56 7.92
N TRP A 240 -19.30 -4.93 9.00
CA TRP A 240 -17.92 -4.53 9.16
C TRP A 240 -16.96 -5.70 9.35
N SER A 241 -17.33 -6.67 10.19
CA SER A 241 -16.48 -7.80 10.55
C SER A 241 -16.35 -8.85 9.43
N THR A 242 -17.36 -8.93 8.56
CA THR A 242 -17.43 -9.91 7.48
C THR A 242 -17.22 -9.32 6.08
N ARG A 243 -16.82 -8.04 5.97
CA ARG A 243 -16.58 -7.42 4.67
C ARG A 243 -15.50 -8.16 3.89
N ALA A 244 -15.70 -8.30 2.59
CA ALA A 244 -14.82 -9.01 1.68
C ALA A 244 -14.48 -10.46 2.12
N SER A 245 -15.47 -11.18 2.66
CA SER A 245 -15.36 -12.57 3.07
C SER A 245 -16.49 -13.43 2.49
N ASP A 246 -16.47 -14.71 2.81
CA ASP A 246 -17.50 -15.69 2.47
C ASP A 246 -18.74 -15.61 3.37
N GLN A 247 -18.79 -14.65 4.32
CA GLN A 247 -19.86 -14.49 5.31
C GLN A 247 -20.49 -13.09 5.26
N GLY A 248 -21.63 -12.93 5.99
CA GLY A 248 -22.30 -11.67 6.18
C GLY A 248 -23.11 -11.18 4.97
N PRO A 249 -23.49 -9.89 4.94
CA PRO A 249 -24.41 -9.33 3.95
C PRO A 249 -23.90 -9.39 2.50
N SER A 250 -22.58 -9.44 2.31
CA SER A 250 -21.93 -9.49 0.98
C SER A 250 -21.27 -10.83 0.70
N ALA A 251 -21.66 -11.90 1.43
CA ALA A 251 -21.02 -13.22 1.38
C ALA A 251 -20.71 -13.70 -0.06
N GLY A 252 -19.45 -14.04 -0.32
CA GLY A 252 -18.98 -14.56 -1.59
C GLY A 252 -18.89 -13.55 -2.74
N ARG A 253 -19.47 -12.35 -2.63
CA ARG A 253 -19.47 -11.37 -3.73
C ARG A 253 -18.11 -10.69 -3.95
N PHE A 254 -17.39 -10.40 -2.87
CA PHE A 254 -16.10 -9.73 -2.87
C PHE A 254 -15.07 -10.53 -2.04
N ASP A 255 -15.20 -11.84 -2.00
CA ASP A 255 -14.47 -12.72 -1.11
C ASP A 255 -12.96 -12.73 -1.40
N ASN A 256 -12.17 -12.44 -0.38
CA ASN A 256 -10.70 -12.42 -0.43
C ASN A 256 -10.04 -13.74 0.01
N THR A 257 -10.80 -14.79 0.34
CA THR A 257 -10.23 -16.05 0.88
C THR A 257 -9.17 -16.64 -0.07
N GLU A 258 -9.51 -16.83 -1.34
CA GLU A 258 -8.55 -17.37 -2.32
C GLU A 258 -7.41 -16.41 -2.62
N VAL A 259 -7.68 -15.08 -2.62
CA VAL A 259 -6.66 -14.05 -2.77
C VAL A 259 -5.64 -14.13 -1.64
N MET A 260 -6.09 -14.28 -0.39
CA MET A 260 -5.21 -14.44 0.78
C MET A 260 -4.38 -15.72 0.70
N HIS A 261 -4.98 -16.85 0.36
CA HIS A 261 -4.25 -18.13 0.19
C HIS A 261 -3.15 -17.98 -0.86
N ARG A 262 -3.48 -17.36 -2.01
CA ARG A 262 -2.50 -17.17 -3.07
C ARG A 262 -1.37 -16.22 -2.68
N ILE A 263 -1.69 -15.10 -1.99
CA ILE A 263 -0.68 -14.17 -1.46
C ILE A 263 0.26 -14.88 -0.49
N LEU A 264 -0.27 -15.69 0.43
CA LEU A 264 0.57 -16.42 1.40
C LEU A 264 1.50 -17.43 0.72
N ALA A 265 1.00 -18.17 -0.27
CA ALA A 265 1.80 -19.10 -1.05
C ALA A 265 2.93 -18.39 -1.82
N LEU A 266 2.63 -17.29 -2.49
CA LEU A 266 3.61 -16.50 -3.24
C LEU A 266 4.64 -15.83 -2.33
N ARG A 267 4.24 -15.32 -1.17
CA ARG A 267 5.17 -14.76 -0.17
C ARG A 267 6.12 -15.83 0.34
N HIS A 268 5.64 -17.06 0.57
CA HIS A 268 6.50 -18.17 0.95
C HIS A 268 7.48 -18.50 -0.17
N GLU A 269 7.00 -18.61 -1.41
CA GLU A 269 7.84 -18.87 -2.59
C GLU A 269 8.91 -17.77 -2.78
N ALA A 270 8.54 -16.49 -2.66
CA ALA A 270 9.48 -15.38 -2.74
C ALA A 270 10.62 -15.52 -1.71
N ALA A 271 10.27 -15.87 -0.46
CA ALA A 271 11.26 -16.09 0.60
C ALA A 271 12.22 -17.24 0.25
N GLN A 272 11.68 -18.37 -0.25
CA GLN A 272 12.49 -19.52 -0.66
C GLN A 272 13.41 -19.22 -1.84
N LEU A 273 12.95 -18.44 -2.81
CA LEU A 273 13.78 -17.97 -3.94
C LEU A 273 14.98 -17.13 -3.49
N LEU A 274 14.87 -16.48 -2.34
CA LEU A 274 15.91 -15.62 -1.75
C LEU A 274 16.66 -16.31 -0.60
N ASP A 275 16.52 -17.63 -0.45
CA ASP A 275 17.15 -18.47 0.57
C ASP A 275 16.78 -18.09 2.03
N PHE A 276 15.60 -17.46 2.23
CA PHE A 276 15.03 -17.24 3.55
C PHE A 276 14.14 -18.40 3.98
N PRO A 277 14.14 -18.78 5.28
CA PRO A 277 13.32 -19.90 5.77
C PRO A 277 11.81 -19.64 5.68
N ASN A 278 11.39 -18.39 5.70
CA ASN A 278 10.00 -17.98 5.55
C ASN A 278 9.89 -16.48 5.27
N TYR A 279 8.70 -16.02 4.91
CA TYR A 279 8.46 -14.62 4.58
C TYR A 279 8.67 -13.65 5.77
N ALA A 280 8.41 -14.08 7.01
CA ALA A 280 8.65 -13.24 8.18
C ALA A 280 10.15 -12.94 8.36
N ALA A 281 11.02 -13.94 8.17
CA ALA A 281 12.47 -13.74 8.20
C ALA A 281 12.93 -12.79 7.07
N TYR A 282 12.42 -12.99 5.86
CA TYR A 282 12.69 -12.08 4.74
C TYR A 282 12.24 -10.65 5.04
N ALA A 283 10.99 -10.47 5.50
CA ALA A 283 10.44 -9.16 5.82
C ALA A 283 11.17 -8.43 6.96
N LEU A 284 11.78 -9.17 7.88
CA LEU A 284 12.55 -8.60 9.00
C LEU A 284 13.97 -8.17 8.60
N ALA A 285 14.49 -8.64 7.48
CA ALA A 285 15.89 -8.38 7.08
C ALA A 285 16.24 -6.88 7.02
N THR A 286 15.26 -6.01 6.71
CA THR A 286 15.44 -4.55 6.66
C THR A 286 14.78 -3.81 7.82
N ARG A 287 14.24 -4.52 8.83
CA ARG A 287 13.50 -3.91 9.94
C ARG A 287 14.35 -3.82 11.21
N MET A 288 13.85 -3.08 12.20
CA MET A 288 14.53 -2.88 13.48
C MET A 288 14.60 -4.14 14.35
N ALA A 289 13.61 -5.04 14.24
CA ALA A 289 13.60 -6.27 15.03
C ALA A 289 14.60 -7.27 14.45
N PRO A 290 15.51 -7.83 15.29
CA PRO A 290 16.59 -8.69 14.81
C PRO A 290 16.14 -10.10 14.41
N SER A 291 14.95 -10.55 14.85
CA SER A 291 14.40 -11.87 14.55
C SER A 291 12.92 -11.96 14.84
N SER A 292 12.25 -12.96 14.27
CA SER A 292 10.85 -13.28 14.60
C SER A 292 10.68 -13.62 16.08
N GLN A 293 11.67 -14.27 16.68
CA GLN A 293 11.63 -14.59 18.11
C GLN A 293 11.62 -13.31 18.97
N ALA A 294 12.45 -12.31 18.65
CA ALA A 294 12.46 -11.02 19.35
C ALA A 294 11.10 -10.31 19.26
N VAL A 295 10.42 -10.38 18.11
CA VAL A 295 9.07 -9.85 17.94
C VAL A 295 8.08 -10.58 18.84
N PHE A 296 8.10 -11.92 18.87
CA PHE A 296 7.23 -12.70 19.75
C PHE A 296 7.47 -12.43 21.22
N ASP A 297 8.72 -12.32 21.65
CA ASP A 297 9.05 -12.07 23.04
C ASP A 297 8.59 -10.68 23.49
N PHE A 298 8.76 -9.68 22.63
CA PHE A 298 8.22 -8.32 22.85
C PHE A 298 6.69 -8.34 22.99
N LEU A 299 5.97 -8.96 22.04
CA LEU A 299 4.52 -9.03 22.07
C LEU A 299 3.99 -9.81 23.30
N ARG A 300 4.66 -10.91 23.69
CA ARG A 300 4.31 -11.67 24.88
C ARG A 300 4.55 -10.85 26.17
N GLN A 301 5.60 -10.05 26.18
CA GLN A 301 5.87 -9.15 27.32
C GLN A 301 4.77 -8.10 27.46
N LEU A 302 4.36 -7.46 26.33
CA LEU A 302 3.24 -6.51 26.33
C LEU A 302 1.93 -7.17 26.80
N ALA A 303 1.61 -8.34 26.25
CA ALA A 303 0.38 -9.07 26.59
C ALA A 303 0.34 -9.45 28.09
N ARG A 304 1.48 -9.89 28.66
CA ARG A 304 1.57 -10.19 30.10
C ARG A 304 1.36 -8.95 30.96
N GLY A 305 1.92 -7.80 30.54
CA GLY A 305 1.75 -6.52 31.25
C GLY A 305 0.33 -5.96 31.16
N ALA A 306 -0.31 -6.05 29.98
CA ALA A 306 -1.63 -5.49 29.73
C ALA A 306 -2.79 -6.36 30.30
N ARG A 307 -2.60 -7.69 30.35
CA ARG A 307 -3.68 -8.63 30.72
C ARG A 307 -4.35 -8.37 32.07
N PRO A 308 -3.63 -8.04 33.18
CA PRO A 308 -4.26 -7.76 34.47
C PRO A 308 -5.16 -6.51 34.42
N ALA A 309 -4.76 -5.47 33.69
CA ALA A 309 -5.57 -4.27 33.51
C ALA A 309 -6.83 -4.57 32.72
N ALA A 310 -6.71 -5.25 31.56
CA ALA A 310 -7.83 -5.66 30.74
C ALA A 310 -8.82 -6.55 31.49
N GLN A 311 -8.34 -7.50 32.31
CA GLN A 311 -9.21 -8.35 33.14
C GLN A 311 -10.01 -7.53 34.17
N LYS A 312 -9.36 -6.51 34.76
CA LYS A 312 -10.04 -5.60 35.70
C LYS A 312 -11.10 -4.76 35.00
N GLU A 313 -10.82 -4.25 33.80
CA GLU A 313 -11.75 -3.45 33.01
C GLU A 313 -12.97 -4.27 32.59
N VAL A 314 -12.78 -5.50 32.10
CA VAL A 314 -13.88 -6.42 31.76
C VAL A 314 -14.74 -6.75 32.99
N GLY A 315 -14.14 -6.83 34.18
CA GLY A 315 -14.88 -7.09 35.43
C GLY A 315 -15.71 -5.91 35.90
N VAL A 316 -15.60 -4.73 35.32
CA VAL A 316 -16.41 -3.52 35.60
C VAL A 316 -17.61 -3.42 34.65
N LEU A 317 -17.54 -4.05 33.48
CA LEU A 317 -18.64 -4.14 32.51
C LEU A 317 -19.64 -5.20 32.93
#